data_b73e26f02b5e1ac28b477d9decccdf7a
#
_entry.id   b73e26f02b5e1ac28b477d9decccdf7a
#
_cell.length_a   1.000
_cell.length_b   1.000
_cell.length_c   1.000
_cell.angle_alpha   90.00
_cell.angle_beta   90.00
_cell.angle_gamma   90.00
#
_symmetry.space_group_name_H-M   'P 1'
#
loop_
_entity.id
_entity.type
_entity.pdbx_description
1 polymer ?
#
loop_
_entity_poly.entity_id
_entity_poly.type
_entity_poly.pdbx_seq_one_letter_code
_entity_poly.pdbx_strand_id
1 'polypeptide(L)'
;MGISRPPVRYDELVRLMGKPLAEIYKEIMGGYCTDADAFLTRLYATEEQLMPRLGGKLYPGVKSTIEVLSRHARLFMISNCAGGGLDNFQMYTRLKPYFIDSLTYGDTGVDKDVNIRTLIERYNLKRPVYVGDIQRDCDSTHAAGIEFVWAAYGFGKVVDADFRIDCFDQLLTLPIIG
;
A
#
# COMPACT_ATOMS: atom_id res chain seq x y z
N MET A 1 -1.87 -22.51 21.05
CA MET A 1 -1.04 -23.11 19.99
C MET A 1 0.40 -22.66 20.21
N GLY A 2 1.33 -23.57 20.47
CA GLY A 2 2.75 -23.24 20.55
C GLY A 2 3.34 -23.28 19.15
N ILE A 3 3.65 -22.11 18.60
CA ILE A 3 4.38 -22.02 17.32
C ILE A 3 5.86 -22.11 17.66
N SER A 4 6.51 -23.20 17.27
CA SER A 4 7.95 -23.42 17.48
C SER A 4 8.75 -22.85 16.30
N ARG A 5 8.63 -21.53 16.03
CA ARG A 5 9.44 -20.82 15.04
C ARG A 5 10.27 -19.74 15.73
N PRO A 6 11.54 -19.53 15.31
CA PRO A 6 12.28 -18.33 15.72
C PRO A 6 11.52 -17.05 15.37
N PRO A 7 11.71 -15.97 16.14
CA PRO A 7 11.14 -14.66 15.79
C PRO A 7 11.44 -14.29 14.34
N VAL A 8 10.45 -13.73 13.65
CA VAL A 8 10.63 -13.21 12.28
C VAL A 8 11.60 -12.04 12.32
N ARG A 9 12.62 -12.07 11.49
CA ARG A 9 13.61 -11.00 11.41
C ARG A 9 13.07 -9.85 10.55
N TYR A 10 13.52 -8.64 10.83
CA TYR A 10 13.10 -7.45 10.09
C TYR A 10 13.42 -7.56 8.58
N ASP A 11 14.63 -8.07 8.23
CA ASP A 11 15.04 -8.26 6.84
C ASP A 11 14.20 -9.32 6.09
N GLU A 12 13.66 -10.31 6.78
CA GLU A 12 12.70 -11.27 6.20
C GLU A 12 11.38 -10.56 5.87
N LEU A 13 10.87 -9.71 6.78
CA LEU A 13 9.64 -8.96 6.55
C LEU A 13 9.78 -7.96 5.41
N VAL A 14 10.88 -7.22 5.35
CA VAL A 14 11.11 -6.19 4.31
C VAL A 14 11.04 -6.79 2.90
N ARG A 15 11.55 -8.01 2.70
CA ARG A 15 11.49 -8.71 1.39
C ARG A 15 10.08 -9.06 0.95
N LEU A 16 9.15 -9.09 1.89
CA LEU A 16 7.76 -9.50 1.66
C LEU A 16 6.80 -8.31 1.62
N MET A 17 7.30 -7.10 1.88
CA MET A 17 6.48 -5.88 1.83
C MET A 17 5.81 -5.73 0.47
N GLY A 18 4.54 -5.31 0.50
CA GLY A 18 3.70 -5.14 -0.68
C GLY A 18 3.01 -6.42 -1.17
N LYS A 19 3.33 -7.60 -0.63
CA LYS A 19 2.55 -8.82 -0.88
C LYS A 19 1.25 -8.82 -0.06
N PRO A 20 0.19 -9.51 -0.55
CA PRO A 20 -0.96 -9.81 0.30
C PRO A 20 -0.55 -10.57 1.57
N LEU A 21 -1.22 -10.30 2.68
CA LEU A 21 -0.84 -10.88 3.98
C LEU A 21 -0.88 -12.42 3.98
N ALA A 22 -1.80 -13.02 3.22
CA ALA A 22 -1.88 -14.47 3.06
C ALA A 22 -0.62 -15.07 2.38
N GLU A 23 -0.03 -14.35 1.40
CA GLU A 23 1.23 -14.77 0.78
C GLU A 23 2.39 -14.64 1.77
N ILE A 24 2.45 -13.53 2.51
CA ILE A 24 3.46 -13.31 3.57
C ILE A 24 3.38 -14.44 4.60
N TYR A 25 2.17 -14.78 5.05
CA TYR A 25 1.93 -15.88 5.97
C TYR A 25 2.48 -17.20 5.41
N LYS A 26 2.14 -17.54 4.18
CA LYS A 26 2.56 -18.79 3.54
C LYS A 26 4.09 -18.92 3.49
N GLU A 27 4.79 -17.84 3.18
CA GLU A 27 6.26 -17.84 3.11
C GLU A 27 6.90 -17.93 4.49
N ILE A 28 6.35 -17.24 5.48
CA ILE A 28 6.94 -17.18 6.83
C ILE A 28 6.52 -18.34 7.70
N MET A 29 5.28 -18.75 7.62
CA MET A 29 4.64 -19.68 8.59
C MET A 29 4.24 -21.03 8.01
N GLY A 30 4.28 -21.21 6.68
CA GLY A 30 3.73 -22.39 6.00
C GLY A 30 4.28 -23.74 6.46
N GLY A 31 5.47 -23.78 7.06
CA GLY A 31 6.03 -25.00 7.66
C GLY A 31 5.83 -25.13 9.18
N TYR A 32 5.22 -24.14 9.83
CA TYR A 32 5.15 -24.05 11.30
C TYR A 32 3.72 -24.00 11.85
N CYS A 33 2.73 -23.80 11.01
CA CYS A 33 1.34 -23.68 11.40
C CYS A 33 0.45 -24.57 10.52
N THR A 34 -0.36 -25.40 11.15
CA THR A 34 -1.26 -26.34 10.45
C THR A 34 -2.63 -25.75 10.15
N ASP A 35 -2.99 -24.65 10.80
CA ASP A 35 -4.28 -23.96 10.65
C ASP A 35 -4.03 -22.50 10.24
N ALA A 36 -3.91 -22.30 8.93
CA ALA A 36 -3.64 -21.00 8.32
C ALA A 36 -4.76 -20.00 8.57
N ASP A 37 -6.02 -20.44 8.47
CA ASP A 37 -7.19 -19.57 8.57
C ASP A 37 -7.37 -19.05 10.00
N ALA A 38 -7.23 -19.90 11.00
CA ALA A 38 -7.28 -19.49 12.40
C ALA A 38 -6.11 -18.55 12.75
N PHE A 39 -4.92 -18.76 12.18
CA PHE A 39 -3.79 -17.88 12.39
C PHE A 39 -4.03 -16.51 11.76
N LEU A 40 -4.45 -16.45 10.49
CA LEU A 40 -4.74 -15.20 9.79
C LEU A 40 -5.85 -14.40 10.48
N THR A 41 -6.92 -15.08 10.90
CA THR A 41 -8.01 -14.45 11.66
C THR A 41 -7.48 -13.76 12.92
N ARG A 42 -6.61 -14.42 13.68
CA ARG A 42 -6.00 -13.83 14.89
C ARG A 42 -5.03 -12.71 14.56
N LEU A 43 -4.27 -12.83 13.47
CA LEU A 43 -3.33 -11.82 13.03
C LEU A 43 -4.09 -10.54 12.63
N TYR A 44 -5.14 -10.65 11.83
CA TYR A 44 -6.01 -9.53 11.47
C TYR A 44 -6.63 -8.85 12.69
N ALA A 45 -7.21 -9.63 13.60
CA ALA A 45 -7.79 -9.09 14.84
C ALA A 45 -6.73 -8.38 15.71
N THR A 46 -5.51 -8.89 15.74
CA THR A 46 -4.40 -8.26 16.48
C THR A 46 -3.96 -6.96 15.79
N GLU A 47 -3.84 -6.96 14.48
CA GLU A 47 -3.49 -5.77 13.70
C GLU A 47 -4.54 -4.67 13.86
N GLU A 48 -5.82 -4.99 13.77
CA GLU A 48 -6.94 -4.07 13.98
C GLU A 48 -6.89 -3.43 15.39
N GLN A 49 -6.52 -4.18 16.41
CA GLN A 49 -6.39 -3.66 17.78
C GLN A 49 -5.13 -2.80 17.98
N LEU A 50 -4.03 -3.15 17.33
CA LEU A 50 -2.74 -2.49 17.53
C LEU A 50 -2.55 -1.26 16.65
N MET A 51 -3.01 -1.28 15.40
CA MET A 51 -2.79 -0.19 14.44
C MET A 51 -3.31 1.17 14.93
N PRO A 52 -4.50 1.31 15.54
CA PRO A 52 -4.96 2.60 16.06
C PRO A 52 -4.13 3.13 17.22
N ARG A 53 -3.37 2.27 17.91
CA ARG A 53 -2.59 2.62 19.12
C ARG A 53 -1.11 2.80 18.83
N LEU A 54 -0.54 1.94 18.01
CA LEU A 54 0.89 1.95 17.70
C LEU A 54 1.19 2.65 16.38
N GLY A 55 0.31 2.53 15.39
CA GLY A 55 0.38 3.16 14.07
C GLY A 55 1.74 3.13 13.40
N GLY A 56 1.77 3.53 12.15
CA GLY A 56 3.00 3.82 11.43
C GLY A 56 3.39 5.29 11.54
N LYS A 57 4.66 5.59 11.41
CA LYS A 57 5.15 6.97 11.28
C LYS A 57 5.16 7.36 9.81
N LEU A 58 4.50 8.46 9.47
CA LEU A 58 4.58 9.02 8.13
C LEU A 58 6.00 9.49 7.81
N TYR A 59 6.42 9.30 6.58
CA TYR A 59 7.65 9.93 6.08
C TYR A 59 7.55 11.46 6.16
N PRO A 60 8.69 12.17 6.27
CA PRO A 60 8.69 13.63 6.30
C PRO A 60 7.95 14.21 5.08
N GLY A 61 7.22 15.29 5.29
CA GLY A 61 6.51 16.02 4.22
C GLY A 61 5.22 15.38 3.72
N VAL A 62 4.92 14.10 4.02
CA VAL A 62 3.75 13.39 3.44
C VAL A 62 2.45 14.15 3.69
N LYS A 63 2.17 14.55 4.92
CA LYS A 63 0.90 15.18 5.24
C LYS A 63 0.72 16.53 4.54
N SER A 64 1.73 17.40 4.60
CA SER A 64 1.69 18.72 3.95
C SER A 64 1.59 18.61 2.43
N THR A 65 2.29 17.66 1.83
CA THR A 65 2.22 17.40 0.39
C THR A 65 0.83 16.90 -0.03
N ILE A 66 0.23 15.96 0.72
CA ILE A 66 -1.15 15.49 0.47
C ILE A 66 -2.15 16.64 0.58
N GLU A 67 -2.01 17.52 1.57
CA GLU A 67 -2.85 18.72 1.71
C GLU A 67 -2.78 19.63 0.48
N VAL A 68 -1.60 19.82 -0.09
CA VAL A 68 -1.43 20.62 -1.32
C VAL A 68 -2.00 19.86 -2.52
N LEU A 69 -1.63 18.60 -2.72
CA LEU A 69 -2.08 17.79 -3.84
C LEU A 69 -3.61 17.68 -3.91
N SER A 70 -4.29 17.54 -2.75
CA SER A 70 -5.74 17.41 -2.69
C SER A 70 -6.51 18.62 -3.23
N ARG A 71 -5.85 19.78 -3.37
CA ARG A 71 -6.42 21.00 -3.96
C ARG A 71 -6.33 21.02 -5.48
N HIS A 72 -5.46 20.21 -6.05
CA HIS A 72 -5.15 20.22 -7.49
C HIS A 72 -5.46 18.89 -8.18
N ALA A 73 -5.52 17.80 -7.42
CA ALA A 73 -5.77 16.46 -7.92
C ALA A 73 -6.76 15.69 -7.04
N ARG A 74 -7.42 14.74 -7.65
CA ARG A 74 -8.26 13.75 -6.94
C ARG A 74 -7.36 12.64 -6.42
N LEU A 75 -7.37 12.42 -5.11
CA LEU A 75 -6.50 11.43 -4.46
C LEU A 75 -7.27 10.15 -4.13
N PHE A 76 -6.63 9.03 -4.40
CA PHE A 76 -7.13 7.68 -4.13
C PHE A 76 -6.04 6.86 -3.43
N MET A 77 -6.42 5.81 -2.72
CA MET A 77 -5.46 4.94 -2.06
C MET A 77 -5.74 3.48 -2.43
N ILE A 78 -4.68 2.75 -2.80
CA ILE A 78 -4.76 1.32 -3.11
C ILE A 78 -3.66 0.59 -2.34
N SER A 79 -4.02 -0.51 -1.68
CA SER A 79 -3.07 -1.32 -0.91
C SER A 79 -3.36 -2.82 -1.04
N ASN A 80 -2.33 -3.65 -0.84
CA ASN A 80 -2.47 -5.09 -0.69
C ASN A 80 -2.74 -5.53 0.77
N CYS A 81 -3.04 -4.58 1.67
CA CYS A 81 -3.35 -4.87 3.05
C CYS A 81 -4.69 -5.60 3.22
N ALA A 82 -4.95 -6.05 4.45
CA ALA A 82 -6.22 -6.62 4.86
C ALA A 82 -7.38 -5.64 4.70
N GLY A 83 -8.60 -6.14 4.65
CA GLY A 83 -9.82 -5.33 4.67
C GLY A 83 -9.86 -4.41 5.88
N GLY A 84 -10.29 -3.17 5.69
CA GLY A 84 -10.29 -2.14 6.73
C GLY A 84 -8.91 -1.54 7.07
N GLY A 85 -7.81 -2.11 6.59
CA GLY A 85 -6.46 -1.66 6.91
C GLY A 85 -6.18 -0.22 6.48
N LEU A 86 -6.67 0.18 5.29
CA LEU A 86 -6.54 1.56 4.82
C LEU A 86 -7.42 2.54 5.61
N ASP A 87 -8.61 2.15 6.01
CA ASP A 87 -9.47 2.98 6.85
C ASP A 87 -8.79 3.28 8.20
N ASN A 88 -8.24 2.25 8.85
CA ASN A 88 -7.48 2.40 10.09
C ASN A 88 -6.28 3.33 9.90
N PHE A 89 -5.49 3.12 8.83
CA PHE A 89 -4.35 3.98 8.50
C PHE A 89 -4.76 5.44 8.28
N GLN A 90 -5.80 5.67 7.48
CA GLN A 90 -6.30 7.01 7.17
C GLN A 90 -6.85 7.73 8.40
N MET A 91 -7.56 7.01 9.28
CA MET A 91 -8.06 7.57 10.55
C MET A 91 -6.91 7.91 11.49
N TYR A 92 -5.98 6.99 11.69
CA TYR A 92 -4.82 7.17 12.55
C TYR A 92 -3.95 8.36 12.11
N THR A 93 -3.67 8.47 10.81
CA THR A 93 -2.85 9.56 10.23
C THR A 93 -3.62 10.86 10.03
N ARG A 94 -4.95 10.83 10.17
CA ARG A 94 -5.87 11.94 9.84
C ARG A 94 -5.79 12.34 8.36
N LEU A 95 -5.55 11.39 7.48
CA LEU A 95 -5.46 11.62 6.03
C LEU A 95 -6.79 11.36 5.32
N LYS A 96 -7.75 10.70 5.96
CA LYS A 96 -9.06 10.34 5.35
C LYS A 96 -9.75 11.49 4.60
N PRO A 97 -9.77 12.73 5.08
CA PRO A 97 -10.47 13.84 4.39
C PRO A 97 -9.89 14.21 3.02
N TYR A 98 -8.65 13.78 2.71
CA TYR A 98 -7.97 14.10 1.46
C TYR A 98 -8.17 13.07 0.36
N PHE A 99 -8.65 11.87 0.70
CA PHE A 99 -8.86 10.77 -0.24
C PHE A 99 -10.33 10.59 -0.57
N ILE A 100 -10.64 10.49 -1.87
CA ILE A 100 -12.02 10.32 -2.37
C ILE A 100 -12.48 8.89 -2.16
N ASP A 101 -11.59 7.91 -2.45
CA ASP A 101 -11.90 6.49 -2.32
C ASP A 101 -10.63 5.69 -2.03
N SER A 102 -10.80 4.47 -1.53
CA SER A 102 -9.71 3.56 -1.19
C SER A 102 -10.12 2.12 -1.49
N LEU A 103 -9.23 1.34 -2.08
CA LEU A 103 -9.44 -0.08 -2.34
C LEU A 103 -8.29 -0.91 -1.76
N THR A 104 -8.61 -2.02 -1.11
CA THR A 104 -7.61 -2.98 -0.64
C THR A 104 -7.81 -4.35 -1.29
N TYR A 105 -6.74 -5.13 -1.37
CA TYR A 105 -6.85 -6.54 -1.73
C TYR A 105 -7.79 -7.29 -0.76
N GLY A 106 -7.70 -6.98 0.53
CA GLY A 106 -8.53 -7.62 1.54
C GLY A 106 -10.04 -7.35 1.41
N ASP A 107 -10.43 -6.20 0.84
CA ASP A 107 -11.83 -5.86 0.61
C ASP A 107 -12.34 -6.38 -0.72
N THR A 108 -11.49 -6.38 -1.76
CA THR A 108 -11.91 -6.67 -3.14
C THR A 108 -11.58 -8.09 -3.60
N GLY A 109 -10.57 -8.72 -3.01
CA GLY A 109 -10.08 -10.03 -3.41
C GLY A 109 -9.38 -10.07 -4.78
N VAL A 110 -9.09 -8.89 -5.40
CA VAL A 110 -8.48 -8.81 -6.73
C VAL A 110 -7.13 -8.10 -6.69
N ASP A 111 -6.32 -8.35 -7.71
CA ASP A 111 -4.98 -7.77 -7.82
C ASP A 111 -4.98 -6.25 -7.99
N LYS A 112 -3.84 -5.62 -7.71
CA LYS A 112 -3.69 -4.17 -7.66
C LYS A 112 -4.01 -3.50 -9.00
N ASP A 113 -3.63 -4.09 -10.12
CA ASP A 113 -3.93 -3.59 -11.46
C ASP A 113 -5.45 -3.54 -11.74
N VAL A 114 -6.20 -4.52 -11.24
CA VAL A 114 -7.67 -4.54 -11.35
C VAL A 114 -8.28 -3.43 -10.47
N ASN A 115 -7.76 -3.26 -9.24
CA ASN A 115 -8.20 -2.16 -8.36
C ASN A 115 -7.89 -0.79 -8.97
N ILE A 116 -6.73 -0.61 -9.63
CA ILE A 116 -6.39 0.63 -10.35
C ILE A 116 -7.41 0.89 -11.45
N ARG A 117 -7.66 -0.08 -12.34
CA ARG A 117 -8.66 0.04 -13.42
C ARG A 117 -10.04 0.34 -12.88
N THR A 118 -10.44 -0.30 -11.78
CA THR A 118 -11.74 -0.05 -11.13
C THR A 118 -11.89 1.42 -10.71
N LEU A 119 -10.88 2.03 -10.12
CA LEU A 119 -10.94 3.45 -9.76
C LEU A 119 -10.93 4.35 -10.99
N ILE A 120 -10.13 4.02 -12.02
CA ILE A 120 -10.10 4.78 -13.29
C ILE A 120 -11.50 4.82 -13.91
N GLU A 121 -12.15 3.69 -14.04
CA GLU A 121 -13.49 3.57 -14.61
C GLU A 121 -14.56 4.24 -13.74
N ARG A 122 -14.59 3.92 -12.44
CA ARG A 122 -15.57 4.45 -11.48
C ARG A 122 -15.59 5.96 -11.43
N TYR A 123 -14.43 6.60 -11.50
CA TYR A 123 -14.26 8.03 -11.38
C TYR A 123 -13.93 8.73 -12.70
N ASN A 124 -13.94 8.01 -13.83
CA ASN A 124 -13.62 8.53 -15.16
C ASN A 124 -12.30 9.34 -15.16
N LEU A 125 -11.24 8.75 -14.61
CA LEU A 125 -9.95 9.41 -14.48
C LEU A 125 -9.28 9.55 -15.86
N LYS A 126 -8.78 10.74 -16.18
CA LYS A 126 -8.23 11.03 -17.53
C LYS A 126 -6.72 10.88 -17.60
N ARG A 127 -6.01 11.27 -16.57
CA ARG A 127 -4.55 11.24 -16.47
C ARG A 127 -4.12 10.73 -15.09
N PRO A 128 -4.52 9.50 -14.74
CA PRO A 128 -4.11 8.92 -13.46
C PRO A 128 -2.64 8.54 -13.50
N VAL A 129 -1.98 8.68 -12.35
CA VAL A 129 -0.64 8.16 -12.08
C VAL A 129 -0.69 7.39 -10.77
N TYR A 130 0.17 6.40 -10.61
CA TYR A 130 0.29 5.65 -9.37
C TYR A 130 1.66 5.89 -8.72
N VAL A 131 1.68 6.14 -7.43
CA VAL A 131 2.90 6.30 -6.64
C VAL A 131 3.08 5.06 -5.76
N GLY A 132 4.20 4.37 -5.91
CA GLY A 132 4.52 3.17 -5.15
C GLY A 132 6.02 3.01 -4.96
N ASP A 133 6.44 1.98 -4.24
CA ASP A 133 7.82 1.85 -3.80
C ASP A 133 8.48 0.50 -4.13
N ILE A 134 7.74 -0.45 -4.70
CA ILE A 134 8.25 -1.78 -5.07
C ILE A 134 8.00 -2.11 -6.54
N GLN A 135 8.74 -3.08 -7.07
CA GLN A 135 8.58 -3.52 -8.47
C GLN A 135 7.16 -3.99 -8.78
N ARG A 136 6.51 -4.72 -7.86
CA ARG A 136 5.12 -5.17 -8.04
C ARG A 136 4.12 -4.01 -8.21
N ASP A 137 4.38 -2.86 -7.61
CA ASP A 137 3.56 -1.65 -7.81
C ASP A 137 3.73 -1.13 -9.24
N CYS A 138 4.96 -1.06 -9.73
CA CYS A 138 5.29 -0.67 -11.10
C CYS A 138 4.62 -1.60 -12.11
N ASP A 139 4.82 -2.91 -11.95
CA ASP A 139 4.25 -3.93 -12.85
C ASP A 139 2.71 -3.84 -12.92
N SER A 140 2.05 -3.71 -11.76
CA SER A 140 0.60 -3.55 -11.68
C SER A 140 0.12 -2.24 -12.30
N THR A 141 0.89 -1.17 -12.15
CA THR A 141 0.58 0.15 -12.73
C THR A 141 0.66 0.11 -14.25
N HIS A 142 1.73 -0.44 -14.78
CA HIS A 142 1.90 -0.61 -16.24
C HIS A 142 0.87 -1.58 -16.83
N ALA A 143 0.51 -2.66 -16.11
CA ALA A 143 -0.58 -3.55 -16.50
C ALA A 143 -1.95 -2.85 -16.54
N ALA A 144 -2.14 -1.81 -15.72
CA ALA A 144 -3.33 -0.96 -15.77
C ALA A 144 -3.25 0.13 -16.86
N GLY A 145 -2.13 0.28 -17.56
CA GLY A 145 -1.94 1.22 -18.67
C GLY A 145 -1.70 2.67 -18.26
N ILE A 146 -1.14 2.90 -17.07
CA ILE A 146 -0.86 4.25 -16.54
C ILE A 146 0.59 4.41 -16.09
N GLU A 147 1.05 5.64 -15.92
CA GLU A 147 2.40 5.99 -15.51
C GLU A 147 2.63 5.70 -14.02
N PHE A 148 3.85 5.27 -13.71
CA PHE A 148 4.31 4.93 -12.37
C PHE A 148 5.35 5.91 -11.85
N VAL A 149 5.15 6.38 -10.62
CA VAL A 149 6.12 7.18 -9.87
C VAL A 149 6.75 6.33 -8.77
N TRP A 150 8.04 6.05 -8.89
CA TRP A 150 8.77 5.30 -7.89
C TRP A 150 9.18 6.16 -6.69
N ALA A 151 8.66 5.85 -5.52
CA ALA A 151 9.07 6.39 -4.23
C ALA A 151 10.34 5.67 -3.74
N ALA A 152 11.52 6.12 -4.19
CA ALA A 152 12.80 5.43 -3.99
C ALA A 152 13.28 5.38 -2.53
N TYR A 153 12.64 6.12 -1.65
CA TYR A 153 12.86 6.09 -0.20
C TYR A 153 12.08 4.98 0.52
N GLY A 154 11.26 4.22 -0.20
CA GLY A 154 10.49 3.08 0.32
C GLY A 154 11.30 1.80 0.46
N PHE A 155 10.64 0.65 0.32
CA PHE A 155 11.23 -0.65 0.64
C PHE A 155 11.95 -1.33 -0.52
N GLY A 156 11.57 -1.04 -1.77
CA GLY A 156 12.03 -1.79 -2.93
C GLY A 156 12.96 -1.03 -3.87
N LYS A 157 13.52 -1.78 -4.81
CA LYS A 157 14.16 -1.25 -6.00
C LYS A 157 13.22 -1.50 -7.18
N VAL A 158 13.09 -0.51 -8.05
CA VAL A 158 12.22 -0.58 -9.23
C VAL A 158 13.05 -0.36 -10.47
N VAL A 159 12.77 -1.18 -11.46
CA VAL A 159 13.28 -1.04 -12.84
C VAL A 159 12.12 -0.51 -13.68
N ASP A 160 12.41 0.31 -14.69
CA ASP A 160 11.43 0.85 -15.66
C ASP A 160 10.33 1.75 -15.06
N ALA A 161 10.61 2.46 -13.96
CA ALA A 161 9.71 3.50 -13.48
C ALA A 161 9.71 4.70 -14.44
N ASP A 162 8.52 5.29 -14.69
CA ASP A 162 8.39 6.47 -15.55
C ASP A 162 8.96 7.73 -14.88
N PHE A 163 8.77 7.82 -13.56
CA PHE A 163 9.30 8.90 -12.72
C PHE A 163 9.88 8.33 -11.44
N ARG A 164 10.79 9.10 -10.82
CA ARG A 164 11.38 8.78 -9.52
C ARG A 164 11.34 9.97 -8.60
N ILE A 165 11.05 9.73 -7.33
CA ILE A 165 11.16 10.70 -6.25
C ILE A 165 11.99 10.11 -5.10
N ASP A 166 12.85 10.94 -4.50
CA ASP A 166 13.67 10.59 -3.33
C ASP A 166 13.08 11.10 -2.01
N CYS A 167 12.04 11.93 -2.09
CA CYS A 167 11.18 12.36 -0.97
C CYS A 167 9.79 12.70 -1.49
N PHE A 168 8.78 12.62 -0.62
CA PHE A 168 7.38 12.68 -1.04
C PHE A 168 6.96 14.04 -1.61
N ASP A 169 7.55 15.13 -1.13
CA ASP A 169 7.28 16.49 -1.58
C ASP A 169 7.74 16.79 -3.01
N GLN A 170 8.67 16.00 -3.56
CA GLN A 170 9.05 16.09 -4.98
C GLN A 170 7.87 15.78 -5.92
N LEU A 171 6.81 15.12 -5.46
CA LEU A 171 5.58 14.98 -6.25
C LEU A 171 5.04 16.33 -6.74
N LEU A 172 5.18 17.40 -5.96
CA LEU A 172 4.69 18.73 -6.31
C LEU A 172 5.44 19.36 -7.48
N THR A 173 6.60 18.83 -7.85
CA THR A 173 7.46 19.36 -8.92
C THR A 173 7.43 18.52 -10.19
N LEU A 174 6.73 17.39 -10.16
CA LEU A 174 6.62 16.53 -11.34
C LEU A 174 5.70 17.16 -12.40
N PRO A 175 6.05 17.07 -13.69
CA PRO A 175 5.27 17.67 -14.77
C PRO A 175 3.89 17.04 -14.98
N ILE A 176 3.63 15.94 -14.32
CA ILE A 176 2.36 15.20 -14.37
C ILE A 176 1.32 15.73 -13.37
N ILE A 177 1.74 16.56 -12.41
CA ILE A 177 0.87 17.20 -11.42
C ILE A 177 0.66 18.65 -11.87
N GLY A 178 -0.28 18.87 -12.79
CA GLY A 178 -0.57 20.21 -13.33
C GLY A 178 -1.93 20.27 -14.00
#